data_ed8494c5784233282c4b91fe259c9c37
#
_entry.id   ed8494c5784233282c4b91fe259c9c37
#
_cell.length_a   1.000
_cell.length_b   1.000
_cell.length_c   1.000
_cell.angle_alpha   90.00
_cell.angle_beta   90.00
_cell.angle_gamma   90.00
#
_symmetry.space_group_name_H-M   'P 1'
#
loop_
_entity.id
_entity.type
_entity.pdbx_description
1 polymer ?
#
loop_
_entity_poly.entity_id
_entity_poly.type
_entity_poly.pdbx_seq_one_letter_code
_entity_poly.pdbx_strand_id
1 'polypeptide(L)'
;MKTNRRDKKNRKLHNGEIQLADGRYRYKYVDELGKSRYVYSTRLVPNDPAVNGIKDESLREKIARIMKDKQDRLAISRGDMTVLALVELYISQKIGVKPSTRLGYKTVVNFLKKDDFGKRKISSVRTSDARAWLINLQKNGRGYSSIHSIRGVLRPAFQLAYEDDFIRKNPFDFELASVIVNDSVMRQAITRKQERLFLDFI
;
A
#
# COMPACT_ATOMS: atom_id res chain seq x y z
N MET A 1 -42.38 -1.90 -5.72
CA MET A 1 -42.40 -3.31 -6.19
C MET A 1 -41.06 -3.97 -5.97
N LYS A 2 -40.95 -4.99 -5.10
CA LYS A 2 -39.74 -5.78 -4.96
C LYS A 2 -39.66 -6.76 -6.13
N THR A 3 -38.89 -6.45 -7.17
CA THR A 3 -38.68 -7.37 -8.27
C THR A 3 -37.93 -8.60 -7.75
N ASN A 4 -38.57 -9.75 -7.82
CA ASN A 4 -38.04 -11.04 -7.37
C ASN A 4 -37.01 -11.52 -8.43
N ARG A 5 -35.79 -10.96 -8.42
CA ARG A 5 -34.74 -11.26 -9.41
C ARG A 5 -34.20 -12.66 -9.14
N ARG A 6 -34.13 -13.47 -10.19
CA ARG A 6 -33.56 -14.83 -10.13
C ARG A 6 -32.47 -14.98 -11.19
N ASP A 7 -31.49 -15.83 -10.90
CA ASP A 7 -30.48 -16.23 -11.89
C ASP A 7 -31.00 -17.35 -12.82
N LYS A 8 -30.18 -17.76 -13.79
CA LYS A 8 -30.48 -18.85 -14.71
C LYS A 8 -30.70 -20.21 -14.02
N LYS A 9 -30.23 -20.37 -12.78
CA LYS A 9 -30.47 -21.56 -11.94
C LYS A 9 -31.66 -21.37 -10.98
N ASN A 10 -32.54 -20.39 -11.24
CA ASN A 10 -33.74 -20.07 -10.46
C ASN A 10 -33.45 -19.63 -9.01
N ARG A 11 -32.22 -19.24 -8.66
CA ARG A 11 -31.83 -18.80 -7.32
C ARG A 11 -32.14 -17.31 -7.15
N LYS A 12 -32.62 -16.92 -5.97
CA LYS A 12 -32.91 -15.53 -5.61
C LYS A 12 -31.61 -14.71 -5.54
N LEU A 13 -31.58 -13.61 -6.29
CA LEU A 13 -30.53 -12.61 -6.24
C LEU A 13 -30.88 -11.51 -5.22
N HIS A 14 -29.89 -11.11 -4.41
CA HIS A 14 -30.07 -10.05 -3.43
C HIS A 14 -29.97 -8.67 -4.08
N ASN A 15 -30.30 -7.61 -3.32
CA ASN A 15 -30.16 -6.23 -3.80
C ASN A 15 -28.72 -5.94 -4.22
N GLY A 16 -28.55 -5.38 -5.42
CA GLY A 16 -27.24 -5.09 -6.00
C GLY A 16 -26.62 -6.26 -6.78
N GLU A 17 -27.09 -7.51 -6.58
CA GLU A 17 -26.64 -8.68 -7.35
C GLU A 17 -27.39 -8.74 -8.69
N ILE A 18 -26.68 -9.01 -9.77
CA ILE A 18 -27.25 -9.36 -11.08
C ILE A 18 -26.39 -10.44 -11.74
N GLN A 19 -27.03 -11.25 -12.60
CA GLN A 19 -26.33 -12.11 -13.53
C GLN A 19 -26.27 -11.43 -14.90
N LEU A 20 -25.08 -11.36 -15.49
CA LEU A 20 -24.83 -10.80 -16.80
C LEU A 20 -25.17 -11.82 -17.90
N ALA A 21 -25.27 -11.36 -19.16
CA ALA A 21 -25.54 -12.21 -20.33
C ALA A 21 -24.46 -13.28 -20.52
N ASP A 22 -23.20 -12.98 -20.23
CA ASP A 22 -22.04 -13.88 -20.29
C ASP A 22 -21.99 -14.92 -19.16
N GLY A 23 -22.98 -14.91 -18.25
CA GLY A 23 -23.08 -15.85 -17.15
C GLY A 23 -22.37 -15.41 -15.85
N ARG A 24 -21.52 -14.40 -15.91
CA ARG A 24 -20.87 -13.84 -14.71
C ARG A 24 -21.88 -13.15 -13.82
N TYR A 25 -21.57 -13.07 -12.54
CA TYR A 25 -22.33 -12.31 -11.55
C TYR A 25 -21.64 -10.98 -11.26
N ARG A 26 -22.44 -9.92 -11.03
CA ARG A 26 -21.98 -8.59 -10.68
C ARG A 26 -22.74 -8.10 -9.45
N TYR A 27 -22.05 -7.45 -8.54
CA TYR A 27 -22.62 -6.71 -7.42
C TYR A 27 -22.25 -5.23 -7.53
N LYS A 28 -23.28 -4.37 -7.38
CA LYS A 28 -23.11 -2.91 -7.32
C LYS A 28 -23.20 -2.46 -5.87
N TYR A 29 -22.23 -1.65 -5.43
CA TYR A 29 -22.28 -0.97 -4.14
C TYR A 29 -21.80 0.47 -4.27
N VAL A 30 -22.07 1.29 -3.24
CA VAL A 30 -21.60 2.67 -3.16
C VAL A 30 -20.48 2.70 -2.13
N ASP A 31 -19.33 3.26 -2.52
CA ASP A 31 -18.21 3.47 -1.62
C ASP A 31 -18.44 4.66 -0.67
N GLU A 32 -17.54 4.92 0.26
CA GLU A 32 -17.65 5.99 1.26
C GLU A 32 -17.62 7.39 0.65
N LEU A 33 -17.08 7.54 -0.55
CA LEU A 33 -17.07 8.79 -1.32
C LEU A 33 -18.34 8.99 -2.16
N GLY A 34 -19.37 8.15 -1.99
CA GLY A 34 -20.59 8.20 -2.76
C GLY A 34 -20.47 7.67 -4.19
N LYS A 35 -19.33 7.09 -4.61
CA LYS A 35 -19.13 6.56 -5.95
C LYS A 35 -19.63 5.14 -6.09
N SER A 36 -20.31 4.86 -7.21
CA SER A 36 -20.74 3.49 -7.55
C SER A 36 -19.56 2.62 -7.94
N ARG A 37 -19.42 1.47 -7.28
CA ARG A 37 -18.41 0.44 -7.54
C ARG A 37 -19.06 -0.87 -7.94
N TYR A 38 -18.31 -1.70 -8.65
CA TYR A 38 -18.77 -2.98 -9.13
C TYR A 38 -17.75 -4.06 -8.80
N VAL A 39 -18.24 -5.23 -8.40
CA VAL A 39 -17.43 -6.43 -8.19
C VAL A 39 -18.01 -7.57 -9.00
N TYR A 40 -17.17 -8.41 -9.56
CA TYR A 40 -17.53 -9.49 -10.47
C TYR A 40 -17.02 -10.83 -9.96
N SER A 41 -17.76 -11.90 -10.27
CA SER A 41 -17.35 -13.28 -10.08
C SER A 41 -18.02 -14.19 -11.11
N THR A 42 -17.38 -15.31 -11.41
CA THR A 42 -17.95 -16.37 -12.24
C THR A 42 -18.92 -17.25 -11.45
N ARG A 43 -18.84 -17.22 -10.10
CA ARG A 43 -19.65 -18.02 -9.19
C ARG A 43 -20.48 -17.13 -8.27
N LEU A 44 -21.71 -17.53 -7.96
CA LEU A 44 -22.58 -16.79 -7.02
C LEU A 44 -22.25 -17.16 -5.57
N VAL A 45 -22.12 -18.46 -5.30
CA VAL A 45 -21.91 -19.03 -3.96
C VAL A 45 -20.66 -19.93 -3.94
N PRO A 46 -20.07 -20.19 -2.75
CA PRO A 46 -18.85 -21.01 -2.61
C PRO A 46 -18.97 -22.42 -3.18
N ASN A 47 -20.19 -22.98 -3.15
CA ASN A 47 -20.48 -24.34 -3.62
C ASN A 47 -20.74 -24.43 -5.14
N ASP A 48 -20.75 -23.30 -5.86
CA ASP A 48 -20.83 -23.35 -7.32
C ASP A 48 -19.59 -23.99 -7.94
N PRO A 49 -19.74 -24.80 -8.99
CA PRO A 49 -18.59 -25.42 -9.66
C PRO A 49 -17.63 -24.37 -10.22
N ALA A 50 -16.37 -24.77 -10.38
CA ALA A 50 -15.37 -23.96 -11.08
C ALA A 50 -15.80 -23.73 -12.54
N VAL A 51 -15.53 -22.55 -13.06
CA VAL A 51 -15.75 -22.20 -14.47
C VAL A 51 -14.41 -22.24 -15.19
N ASN A 52 -14.30 -22.99 -16.28
CA ASN A 52 -13.05 -23.19 -17.03
C ASN A 52 -11.87 -23.66 -16.14
N GLY A 53 -12.13 -24.51 -15.15
CA GLY A 53 -11.11 -25.02 -14.24
C GLY A 53 -10.65 -24.01 -13.16
N ILE A 54 -11.12 -22.77 -13.20
CA ILE A 54 -10.76 -21.72 -12.24
C ILE A 54 -11.82 -21.61 -11.16
N LYS A 55 -11.43 -21.87 -9.92
CA LYS A 55 -12.26 -21.70 -8.73
C LYS A 55 -11.94 -20.34 -8.10
N ASP A 56 -12.43 -19.25 -8.71
CA ASP A 56 -12.33 -17.91 -8.13
C ASP A 56 -13.21 -17.76 -6.87
N GLU A 57 -12.98 -16.71 -6.08
CA GLU A 57 -13.83 -16.37 -4.93
C GLU A 57 -15.25 -16.03 -5.42
N SER A 58 -16.28 -16.64 -4.82
CA SER A 58 -17.68 -16.42 -5.23
C SER A 58 -18.13 -14.96 -4.98
N LEU A 59 -19.17 -14.52 -5.70
CA LEU A 59 -19.68 -13.15 -5.54
C LEU A 59 -20.07 -12.86 -4.09
N ARG A 60 -20.72 -13.80 -3.40
CA ARG A 60 -21.18 -13.60 -2.02
C ARG A 60 -20.05 -13.59 -1.00
N GLU A 61 -18.97 -14.32 -1.23
CA GLU A 61 -17.75 -14.21 -0.41
C GLU A 61 -17.10 -12.83 -0.60
N LYS A 62 -17.01 -12.35 -1.85
CA LYS A 62 -16.52 -10.99 -2.15
C LYS A 62 -17.41 -9.92 -1.50
N ILE A 63 -18.73 -10.07 -1.54
CA ILE A 63 -19.68 -9.16 -0.88
C ILE A 63 -19.48 -9.19 0.64
N ALA A 64 -19.38 -10.38 1.25
CA ALA A 64 -19.16 -10.50 2.68
C ALA A 64 -17.87 -9.82 3.13
N ARG A 65 -16.79 -9.96 2.34
CA ARG A 65 -15.53 -9.26 2.59
C ARG A 65 -15.69 -7.74 2.49
N ILE A 66 -16.37 -7.23 1.44
CA ILE A 66 -16.64 -5.81 1.27
C ILE A 66 -17.48 -5.27 2.44
N MET A 67 -18.50 -6.01 2.87
CA MET A 67 -19.35 -5.60 4.00
C MET A 67 -18.56 -5.61 5.31
N LYS A 68 -17.70 -6.60 5.52
CA LYS A 68 -16.79 -6.64 6.68
C LYS A 68 -15.82 -5.47 6.66
N ASP A 69 -15.17 -5.21 5.51
CA ASP A 69 -14.25 -4.08 5.35
C ASP A 69 -14.94 -2.73 5.59
N LYS A 70 -16.20 -2.59 5.16
CA LYS A 70 -17.03 -1.42 5.44
C LYS A 70 -17.40 -1.31 6.92
N GLN A 71 -17.69 -2.43 7.57
CA GLN A 71 -18.01 -2.50 8.99
C GLN A 71 -16.77 -2.22 9.84
N ASP A 72 -15.60 -2.72 9.41
CA ASP A 72 -14.30 -2.48 10.02
C ASP A 72 -13.77 -1.04 9.72
N ARG A 73 -14.59 -0.19 9.08
CA ARG A 73 -14.26 1.19 8.64
C ARG A 73 -13.07 1.29 7.69
N LEU A 74 -12.72 0.20 7.02
CA LEU A 74 -11.67 0.24 6.00
C LEU A 74 -12.19 1.00 4.77
N ALA A 75 -11.66 2.19 4.53
CA ALA A 75 -11.98 3.01 3.37
C ALA A 75 -11.45 2.36 2.09
N ILE A 76 -12.24 1.46 1.48
CA ILE A 76 -11.87 0.72 0.26
C ILE A 76 -11.46 1.67 -0.88
N SER A 77 -12.09 2.86 -0.95
CA SER A 77 -11.76 3.88 -1.95
C SER A 77 -10.42 4.57 -1.70
N ARG A 78 -9.97 4.66 -0.46
CA ARG A 78 -8.68 5.27 -0.09
C ARG A 78 -7.49 4.32 -0.28
N GLY A 79 -7.73 3.02 -0.32
CA GLY A 79 -6.73 2.02 -0.73
C GLY A 79 -6.29 2.15 -2.21
N ASP A 80 -7.01 2.92 -3.02
CA ASP A 80 -6.62 3.27 -4.40
C ASP A 80 -5.55 4.40 -4.45
N MET A 81 -5.26 5.04 -3.30
CA MET A 81 -4.16 6.01 -3.18
C MET A 81 -2.82 5.38 -3.54
N THR A 82 -1.97 6.12 -4.26
CA THR A 82 -0.60 5.66 -4.55
C THR A 82 0.32 5.83 -3.35
N VAL A 83 1.43 5.09 -3.32
CA VAL A 83 2.48 5.24 -2.29
C VAL A 83 3.01 6.67 -2.25
N LEU A 84 3.22 7.29 -3.42
CA LEU A 84 3.64 8.70 -3.51
C LEU A 84 2.61 9.63 -2.86
N ALA A 85 1.33 9.50 -3.22
CA ALA A 85 0.26 10.33 -2.66
C ALA A 85 0.12 10.16 -1.13
N LEU A 86 0.30 8.93 -0.61
CA LEU A 86 0.33 8.68 0.83
C LEU A 86 1.50 9.41 1.51
N VAL A 87 2.70 9.35 0.93
CA VAL A 87 3.88 10.03 1.48
C VAL A 87 3.69 11.55 1.45
N GLU A 88 3.14 12.11 0.38
CA GLU A 88 2.84 13.55 0.28
C GLU A 88 1.78 13.96 1.33
N LEU A 89 0.74 13.15 1.55
CA LEU A 89 -0.25 13.35 2.63
C LEU A 89 0.41 13.34 4.01
N TYR A 90 1.23 12.33 4.31
CA TYR A 90 1.96 12.24 5.57
C TYR A 90 2.84 13.47 5.84
N ILE A 91 3.58 13.94 4.82
CA ILE A 91 4.47 15.10 4.94
C ILE A 91 3.66 16.38 5.15
N SER A 92 2.51 16.53 4.48
CA SER A 92 1.65 17.72 4.61
C SER A 92 1.12 17.96 6.02
N GLN A 93 1.00 16.88 6.82
CA GLN A 93 0.55 16.94 8.21
C GLN A 93 1.67 17.26 9.21
N LYS A 94 2.94 17.37 8.75
CA LYS A 94 4.08 17.67 9.62
C LYS A 94 4.25 19.17 9.82
N ILE A 95 4.04 19.62 11.05
CA ILE A 95 4.22 21.01 11.47
C ILE A 95 5.55 21.15 12.23
N GLY A 96 6.23 22.29 12.12
CA GLY A 96 7.44 22.59 12.89
C GLY A 96 8.70 21.82 12.49
N VAL A 97 8.73 21.25 11.29
CA VAL A 97 9.86 20.43 10.80
C VAL A 97 11.08 21.29 10.48
N LYS A 98 12.26 20.88 10.98
CA LYS A 98 13.54 21.54 10.70
C LYS A 98 13.83 21.56 9.18
N PRO A 99 14.52 22.63 8.67
CA PRO A 99 14.84 22.73 7.22
C PRO A 99 15.57 21.52 6.66
N SER A 100 16.52 20.93 7.41
CA SER A 100 17.26 19.74 7.01
C SER A 100 16.35 18.51 6.83
N THR A 101 15.39 18.30 7.76
CA THR A 101 14.41 17.21 7.65
C THR A 101 13.46 17.43 6.47
N ARG A 102 13.05 18.68 6.22
CA ARG A 102 12.22 19.03 5.05
C ARG A 102 12.93 18.72 3.74
N LEU A 103 14.25 18.98 3.67
CA LEU A 103 15.07 18.62 2.51
C LEU A 103 15.12 17.09 2.34
N GLY A 104 15.27 16.33 3.42
CA GLY A 104 15.21 14.87 3.40
C GLY A 104 13.87 14.34 2.87
N TYR A 105 12.76 14.90 3.31
CA TYR A 105 11.43 14.57 2.76
C TYR A 105 11.32 14.84 1.26
N LYS A 106 11.79 16.03 0.81
CA LYS A 106 11.80 16.39 -0.61
C LYS A 106 12.61 15.37 -1.45
N THR A 107 13.74 14.92 -0.91
CA THR A 107 14.58 13.90 -1.56
C THR A 107 13.83 12.58 -1.72
N VAL A 108 13.13 12.12 -0.69
CA VAL A 108 12.34 10.88 -0.74
C VAL A 108 11.17 11.00 -1.73
N VAL A 109 10.45 12.13 -1.72
CA VAL A 109 9.35 12.40 -2.69
C VAL A 109 9.88 12.41 -4.12
N ASN A 110 10.99 13.11 -4.39
CA ASN A 110 11.59 13.15 -5.73
C ASN A 110 12.08 11.78 -6.20
N PHE A 111 12.55 10.95 -5.28
CA PHE A 111 12.91 9.58 -5.57
C PHE A 111 11.67 8.75 -5.94
N LEU A 112 10.62 8.78 -5.12
CA LEU A 112 9.39 8.02 -5.37
C LEU A 112 8.66 8.46 -6.66
N LYS A 113 8.78 9.72 -7.08
CA LYS A 113 8.24 10.20 -8.37
C LYS A 113 8.85 9.48 -9.57
N LYS A 114 10.11 9.07 -9.46
CA LYS A 114 10.85 8.38 -10.54
C LYS A 114 10.79 6.86 -10.44
N ASP A 115 10.45 6.34 -9.26
CA ASP A 115 10.43 4.91 -8.97
C ASP A 115 9.02 4.33 -9.16
N ASP A 116 8.92 3.16 -9.77
CA ASP A 116 7.62 2.52 -10.02
C ASP A 116 6.91 2.10 -8.73
N PHE A 117 7.66 1.90 -7.64
CA PHE A 117 7.06 1.65 -6.33
C PHE A 117 6.19 2.82 -5.85
N GLY A 118 6.58 4.07 -6.17
CA GLY A 118 5.80 5.27 -5.85
C GLY A 118 4.44 5.33 -6.55
N LYS A 119 4.32 4.69 -7.72
CA LYS A 119 3.07 4.64 -8.51
C LYS A 119 2.12 3.53 -8.06
N ARG A 120 2.60 2.56 -7.26
CA ARG A 120 1.77 1.44 -6.79
C ARG A 120 0.67 1.92 -5.85
N LYS A 121 -0.49 1.26 -5.92
CA LYS A 121 -1.58 1.46 -4.94
C LYS A 121 -1.18 0.90 -3.59
N ILE A 122 -1.43 1.65 -2.51
CA ILE A 122 -1.06 1.22 -1.14
C ILE A 122 -1.74 -0.10 -0.75
N SER A 123 -2.97 -0.33 -1.21
CA SER A 123 -3.72 -1.59 -0.99
C SER A 123 -3.06 -2.81 -1.64
N SER A 124 -2.22 -2.63 -2.67
CA SER A 124 -1.52 -3.70 -3.36
C SER A 124 -0.14 -4.02 -2.78
N VAL A 125 0.37 -3.19 -1.88
CA VAL A 125 1.72 -3.35 -1.31
C VAL A 125 1.68 -4.34 -0.15
N ARG A 126 2.38 -5.46 -0.30
CA ARG A 126 2.56 -6.46 0.76
C ARG A 126 3.93 -6.31 1.43
N THR A 127 4.09 -6.90 2.62
CA THR A 127 5.40 -6.91 3.31
C THR A 127 6.51 -7.54 2.47
N SER A 128 6.20 -8.59 1.70
CA SER A 128 7.13 -9.21 0.75
C SER A 128 7.59 -8.23 -0.33
N ASP A 129 6.67 -7.43 -0.86
CA ASP A 129 7.00 -6.43 -1.90
C ASP A 129 7.89 -5.32 -1.34
N ALA A 130 7.58 -4.84 -0.14
CA ALA A 130 8.38 -3.81 0.54
C ALA A 130 9.82 -4.32 0.80
N ARG A 131 9.97 -5.56 1.28
CA ARG A 131 11.28 -6.18 1.48
C ARG A 131 12.05 -6.35 0.17
N ALA A 132 11.41 -6.93 -0.86
CA ALA A 132 12.03 -7.13 -2.16
C ALA A 132 12.47 -5.80 -2.79
N TRP A 133 11.67 -4.76 -2.66
CA TRP A 133 12.01 -3.45 -3.16
C TRP A 133 13.23 -2.85 -2.45
N LEU A 134 13.33 -2.92 -1.11
CA LEU A 134 14.50 -2.45 -0.36
C LEU A 134 15.77 -3.23 -0.73
N ILE A 135 15.67 -4.56 -0.89
CA ILE A 135 16.78 -5.41 -1.36
C ILE A 135 17.24 -4.95 -2.75
N ASN A 136 16.31 -4.68 -3.67
CA ASN A 136 16.64 -4.20 -5.01
C ASN A 136 17.32 -2.82 -4.97
N LEU A 137 16.90 -1.93 -4.06
CA LEU A 137 17.60 -0.64 -3.88
C LEU A 137 19.06 -0.83 -3.48
N GLN A 138 19.35 -1.76 -2.56
CA GLN A 138 20.73 -2.05 -2.15
C GLN A 138 21.52 -2.70 -3.29
N LYS A 139 20.95 -3.66 -4.02
CA LYS A 139 21.58 -4.28 -5.20
C LYS A 139 21.91 -3.26 -6.29
N ASN A 140 21.09 -2.22 -6.42
CA ASN A 140 21.32 -1.12 -7.35
C ASN A 140 22.25 -0.02 -6.81
N GLY A 141 23.05 -0.33 -5.77
CA GLY A 141 24.12 0.52 -5.26
C GLY A 141 23.66 1.59 -4.25
N ARG A 142 22.43 1.53 -3.71
CA ARG A 142 22.06 2.43 -2.61
C ARG A 142 22.58 1.90 -1.29
N GLY A 143 23.39 2.72 -0.61
CA GLY A 143 23.91 2.39 0.72
C GLY A 143 22.82 2.35 1.79
N TYR A 144 23.10 1.63 2.87
CA TYR A 144 22.20 1.43 4.02
C TYR A 144 21.59 2.73 4.55
N SER A 145 22.39 3.79 4.75
CA SER A 145 21.92 5.07 5.29
C SER A 145 20.84 5.72 4.41
N SER A 146 20.96 5.62 3.08
CA SER A 146 19.97 6.13 2.14
C SER A 146 18.67 5.34 2.21
N ILE A 147 18.74 4.01 2.28
CA ILE A 147 17.59 3.12 2.40
C ILE A 147 16.90 3.32 3.75
N HIS A 148 17.68 3.46 4.83
CA HIS A 148 17.17 3.78 6.16
C HIS A 148 16.38 5.09 6.15
N SER A 149 16.88 6.15 5.49
CA SER A 149 16.18 7.43 5.37
C SER A 149 14.88 7.32 4.57
N ILE A 150 14.88 6.57 3.46
CA ILE A 150 13.67 6.32 2.66
C ILE A 150 12.62 5.57 3.49
N ARG A 151 13.01 4.47 4.15
CA ARG A 151 12.12 3.70 5.01
C ARG A 151 11.64 4.53 6.20
N GLY A 152 12.49 5.42 6.74
CA GLY A 152 12.15 6.33 7.83
C GLY A 152 10.99 7.28 7.51
N VAL A 153 10.70 7.51 6.22
CA VAL A 153 9.52 8.24 5.76
C VAL A 153 8.36 7.31 5.43
N LEU A 154 8.65 6.19 4.76
CA LEU A 154 7.60 5.24 4.34
C LEU A 154 6.93 4.52 5.50
N ARG A 155 7.70 4.03 6.48
CA ARG A 155 7.13 3.29 7.63
C ARG A 155 6.07 4.11 8.38
N PRO A 156 6.32 5.36 8.81
CA PRO A 156 5.31 6.16 9.48
C PRO A 156 4.18 6.63 8.54
N ALA A 157 4.44 6.82 7.23
CA ALA A 157 3.38 7.12 6.28
C ALA A 157 2.40 5.93 6.13
N PHE A 158 2.91 4.70 6.03
CA PHE A 158 2.07 3.50 6.03
C PHE A 158 1.45 3.21 7.40
N GLN A 159 2.07 3.67 8.49
CA GLN A 159 1.46 3.60 9.82
C GLN A 159 0.23 4.49 9.90
N LEU A 160 0.30 5.72 9.38
CA LEU A 160 -0.85 6.61 9.26
C LEU A 160 -1.97 5.94 8.43
N ALA A 161 -1.62 5.33 7.30
CA ALA A 161 -2.61 4.63 6.47
C ALA A 161 -3.26 3.43 7.18
N TYR A 162 -2.54 2.77 8.08
CA TYR A 162 -3.08 1.71 8.94
C TYR A 162 -3.99 2.28 10.04
N GLU A 163 -3.61 3.37 10.69
CA GLU A 163 -4.39 4.05 11.74
C GLU A 163 -5.68 4.67 11.18
N ASP A 164 -5.65 5.16 9.94
CA ASP A 164 -6.81 5.69 9.22
C ASP A 164 -7.64 4.60 8.49
N ASP A 165 -7.38 3.32 8.75
CA ASP A 165 -8.08 2.17 8.15
C ASP A 165 -8.01 2.10 6.60
N PHE A 166 -6.98 2.70 5.98
CA PHE A 166 -6.76 2.61 4.52
C PHE A 166 -6.18 1.26 4.11
N ILE A 167 -5.42 0.65 5.02
CA ILE A 167 -4.79 -0.67 4.87
C ILE A 167 -4.93 -1.47 6.16
N ARG A 168 -4.88 -2.80 6.05
CA ARG A 168 -5.04 -3.70 7.21
C ARG A 168 -3.75 -3.95 7.99
N LYS A 169 -2.59 -3.65 7.41
CA LYS A 169 -1.28 -3.89 7.99
C LYS A 169 -0.26 -2.96 7.35
N ASN A 170 0.66 -2.46 8.17
CA ASN A 170 1.81 -1.70 7.68
C ASN A 170 2.82 -2.64 7.00
N PRO A 171 3.07 -2.53 5.68
CA PRO A 171 4.00 -3.40 4.95
C PRO A 171 5.46 -3.15 5.31
N PHE A 172 5.80 -2.03 5.96
CA PHE A 172 7.15 -1.68 6.42
C PHE A 172 7.39 -1.99 7.90
N ASP A 173 6.46 -2.69 8.57
CA ASP A 173 6.62 -3.06 9.97
C ASP A 173 7.48 -4.33 10.12
N PHE A 174 8.78 -4.16 9.95
CA PHE A 174 9.82 -5.18 10.14
C PHE A 174 11.16 -4.52 10.48
N GLU A 175 12.09 -5.27 11.04
CA GLU A 175 13.44 -4.80 11.31
C GLU A 175 14.26 -4.68 10.01
N LEU A 176 14.84 -3.49 9.75
CA LEU A 176 15.59 -3.22 8.53
C LEU A 176 16.83 -4.10 8.41
N ALA A 177 17.55 -4.31 9.52
CA ALA A 177 18.75 -5.13 9.58
C ALA A 177 18.49 -6.61 9.22
N SER A 178 17.23 -7.09 9.29
CA SER A 178 16.88 -8.45 8.86
C SER A 178 16.68 -8.58 7.34
N VAL A 179 16.72 -7.46 6.60
CA VAL A 179 16.40 -7.42 5.17
C VAL A 179 17.57 -6.97 4.32
N ILE A 180 18.33 -5.98 4.78
CA ILE A 180 19.49 -5.42 4.07
C ILE A 180 20.73 -5.38 4.98
N VAL A 181 21.90 -5.50 4.36
CA VAL A 181 23.18 -5.46 5.07
C VAL A 181 23.52 -4.01 5.43
N ASN A 182 23.98 -3.79 6.67
CA ASN A 182 24.47 -2.49 7.09
C ASN A 182 25.93 -2.31 6.61
N ASP A 183 26.08 -1.60 5.50
CA ASP A 183 27.35 -1.23 4.89
C ASP A 183 27.84 0.17 5.33
N SER A 184 27.23 0.78 6.34
CA SER A 184 27.61 2.12 6.80
C SER A 184 28.94 2.12 7.51
N VAL A 185 29.84 2.97 7.06
CA VAL A 185 31.13 3.21 7.73
C VAL A 185 30.90 4.17 8.89
N MET A 186 31.37 3.76 10.08
CA MET A 186 31.37 4.63 11.25
C MET A 186 32.31 5.82 11.04
N ARG A 187 31.76 7.01 10.96
CA ARG A 187 32.54 8.24 10.86
C ARG A 187 33.14 8.55 12.23
N GLN A 188 34.43 8.63 12.31
CA GLN A 188 35.15 9.09 13.50
C GLN A 188 35.39 10.60 13.39
N ALA A 189 35.26 11.30 14.52
CA ALA A 189 35.67 12.69 14.59
C ALA A 189 37.19 12.79 14.42
N ILE A 190 37.64 13.82 13.72
CA ILE A 190 39.06 14.13 13.62
C ILE A 190 39.63 14.42 15.02
N THR A 191 40.83 13.89 15.31
CA THR A 191 41.53 14.19 16.55
C THR A 191 42.07 15.61 16.51
N ARG A 192 42.30 16.23 17.67
CA ARG A 192 42.93 17.56 17.76
C ARG A 192 44.30 17.62 17.03
N LYS A 193 45.04 16.50 16.99
CA LYS A 193 46.30 16.41 16.25
C LYS A 193 46.08 16.48 14.73
N GLN A 194 45.08 15.78 14.22
CA GLN A 194 44.69 15.81 12.81
C GLN A 194 44.10 17.19 12.42
N GLU A 195 43.34 17.82 13.29
CA GLU A 195 42.80 19.16 13.11
C GLU A 195 43.95 20.18 12.98
N ARG A 196 44.96 20.13 13.88
CA ARG A 196 46.15 21.02 13.78
C ARG A 196 46.90 20.82 12.48
N LEU A 197 47.20 19.56 12.13
CA LEU A 197 47.87 19.25 10.84
C LEU A 197 47.09 19.78 9.63
N PHE A 198 45.77 19.73 9.68
CA PHE A 198 44.93 20.26 8.61
C PHE A 198 44.98 21.81 8.56
N LEU A 199 44.94 22.47 9.72
CA LEU A 199 45.04 23.93 9.80
C LEU A 199 46.42 24.45 9.44
N ASP A 200 47.50 23.72 9.74
CA ASP A 200 48.89 24.06 9.36
C ASP A 200 49.12 23.90 7.85
N PHE A 201 48.24 23.14 7.13
CA PHE A 201 48.37 22.89 5.69
C PHE A 201 47.60 23.94 4.85
N ILE A 202 46.65 24.69 5.45
CA ILE A 202 45.89 25.75 4.78
C ILE A 202 46.61 27.09 4.94
#